data_9d1fa40b7e06e999d7e9184c950258f6
#
_entry.id   9d1fa40b7e06e999d7e9184c950258f6
#
_cell.length_a   1.000
_cell.length_b   1.000
_cell.length_c   1.000
_cell.angle_alpha   90.00
_cell.angle_beta   90.00
_cell.angle_gamma   90.00
#
_symmetry.space_group_name_H-M   'P 1'
#
loop_
_entity.id
_entity.type
_entity.pdbx_description
1 polymer ?
#
loop_
_entity_poly.entity_id
_entity_poly.type
_entity_poly.pdbx_seq_one_letter_code
_entity_poly.pdbx_strand_id
1 'polypeptide(L)'
;MPGQTVMHDLPDALRRIAGARHVLTGDSATRRFRKGYRYGDGPVLAVVRPGSLLEQWRCLKACVDAGAIVICQAANTGLTGGSTPDGDAYDRPVVIINTLRIKAIDLIADGRQVVCRPGATLDQLEKALRPVGREPHSVIGSTCIGASVTGGVCNNSGGALIRRGPAYTQCALFARVDAAGRLELVNHLGIDLGRDPEEILGRLDRGAYTPQGVRDVAGRWASDREYAEHVRDIASPVPARFNADPRRHYEASGSAGKVAVFAVRLDTFPADRDVTVFYIGSNDHRELEAIRRHILGDFRNLPIAGEYMHRSAYDASRDYGKDLFWFVRHFGTDNVPRAYAWKSRFDGLTERLGLGGAVSDRLIQAATRLLPHHLPARLDAYRDRFAHHLLLRMDGAGSAEARGYLTSIFPSSAGDFFECTGPEGEAAFLNRFAVGGAIVRYRAVHPRTVEDIVALDVALPRNTLDWFETLPPEIDSKLEFKMYCGHFFCHVLHQEYLVKKGENCLEIEQAMCRLLDQRGAEYPAEHNVGHRYVAKPALREFYRALDPTNSFNPGIGHTSRRRDWQDQCDCGAAAR
;
A
#
# COMPACT_ATOMS: atom_id res chain seq x y z
N MET A 1 37.03 -10.02 22.47
CA MET A 1 35.61 -9.91 22.11
C MET A 1 35.43 -10.13 20.62
N PRO A 2 35.15 -11.35 20.16
CA PRO A 2 35.15 -11.68 18.71
C PRO A 2 34.04 -10.96 17.91
N GLY A 3 32.88 -10.65 18.54
CA GLY A 3 31.74 -10.05 17.83
C GLY A 3 31.89 -8.57 17.41
N GLN A 4 32.72 -7.79 18.10
CA GLN A 4 32.91 -6.37 17.75
C GLN A 4 33.79 -6.17 16.50
N THR A 5 34.80 -7.01 16.31
CA THR A 5 35.70 -6.96 15.14
C THR A 5 34.95 -7.33 13.85
N VAL A 6 34.09 -8.35 13.89
CA VAL A 6 33.28 -8.80 12.74
C VAL A 6 32.27 -7.72 12.30
N MET A 7 31.76 -6.93 13.23
CA MET A 7 30.78 -5.88 12.94
C MET A 7 31.42 -4.65 12.28
N HIS A 8 32.65 -4.30 12.62
CA HIS A 8 33.40 -3.21 11.97
C HIS A 8 33.71 -3.50 10.50
N ASP A 9 33.93 -4.77 10.15
CA ASP A 9 34.30 -5.21 8.80
C ASP A 9 33.06 -5.42 7.88
N LEU A 10 31.82 -5.41 8.41
CA LEU A 10 30.61 -5.67 7.65
C LEU A 10 30.42 -4.71 6.46
N PRO A 11 30.55 -3.37 6.58
CA PRO A 11 30.42 -2.48 5.43
C PRO A 11 31.41 -2.80 4.31
N ASP A 12 32.64 -3.23 4.64
CA ASP A 12 33.65 -3.60 3.64
C ASP A 12 33.35 -4.95 3.00
N ALA A 13 32.82 -5.91 3.75
CA ALA A 13 32.31 -7.16 3.19
C ALA A 13 31.18 -6.89 2.19
N LEU A 14 30.22 -6.03 2.54
CA LEU A 14 29.15 -5.62 1.64
C LEU A 14 29.65 -4.90 0.39
N ARG A 15 30.72 -4.06 0.50
CA ARG A 15 31.36 -3.39 -0.64
C ARG A 15 32.01 -4.39 -1.60
N ARG A 16 32.63 -5.45 -1.08
CA ARG A 16 33.18 -6.51 -1.91
C ARG A 16 32.13 -7.29 -2.69
N ILE A 17 30.93 -7.46 -2.11
CA ILE A 17 29.81 -8.21 -2.73
C ILE A 17 29.09 -7.35 -3.76
N ALA A 18 28.59 -6.18 -3.35
CA ALA A 18 27.67 -5.35 -4.17
C ALA A 18 28.39 -4.23 -4.95
N GLY A 19 29.70 -4.03 -4.71
CA GLY A 19 30.49 -2.92 -5.25
C GLY A 19 30.39 -1.65 -4.37
N ALA A 20 31.51 -0.95 -4.23
CA ALA A 20 31.66 0.18 -3.30
C ALA A 20 30.60 1.29 -3.51
N ARG A 21 30.25 1.60 -4.77
CA ARG A 21 29.24 2.62 -5.13
C ARG A 21 27.81 2.26 -4.70
N HIS A 22 27.56 1.03 -4.33
CA HIS A 22 26.26 0.49 -3.96
C HIS A 22 26.11 0.23 -2.46
N VAL A 23 27.12 0.56 -1.67
CA VAL A 23 27.08 0.52 -0.20
C VAL A 23 27.24 1.95 0.32
N LEU A 24 26.17 2.45 0.90
CA LEU A 24 26.12 3.80 1.43
C LEU A 24 26.27 3.73 2.95
N THR A 25 27.13 4.57 3.48
CA THR A 25 27.36 4.75 4.92
C THR A 25 27.30 6.24 5.27
N GLY A 26 27.08 6.54 6.55
CA GLY A 26 26.97 7.92 7.03
C GLY A 26 25.59 8.54 6.80
N ASP A 27 25.27 9.51 7.62
CA ASP A 27 23.92 10.05 7.79
C ASP A 27 23.34 10.65 6.52
N SER A 28 24.08 11.50 5.84
CA SER A 28 23.62 12.19 4.61
C SER A 28 23.33 11.21 3.47
N ALA A 29 24.18 10.21 3.24
CA ALA A 29 24.02 9.28 2.13
C ALA A 29 22.88 8.28 2.35
N THR A 30 22.60 7.91 3.60
CA THR A 30 21.59 6.94 3.98
C THR A 30 20.20 7.55 4.22
N ARG A 31 20.10 8.87 4.45
CA ARG A 31 18.89 9.57 4.88
C ARG A 31 17.65 9.21 4.07
N ARG A 32 17.72 9.19 2.74
CA ARG A 32 16.57 8.89 1.88
C ARG A 32 16.04 7.45 1.99
N PHE A 33 16.84 6.53 2.55
CA PHE A 33 16.47 5.13 2.73
C PHE A 33 16.01 4.86 4.16
N ARG A 34 16.61 5.51 5.15
CA ARG A 34 16.30 5.30 6.56
C ARG A 34 15.11 6.12 7.04
N LYS A 35 14.71 7.15 6.29
CA LYS A 35 13.53 7.95 6.58
C LYS A 35 12.34 7.47 5.75
N GLY A 36 11.24 7.14 6.42
CA GLY A 36 9.99 6.75 5.78
C GLY A 36 9.24 7.92 5.15
N TYR A 37 8.23 7.60 4.37
CA TYR A 37 7.40 8.61 3.70
C TYR A 37 6.67 9.53 4.69
N ARG A 38 6.12 8.97 5.77
CA ARG A 38 5.49 9.72 6.88
C ARG A 38 6.08 9.37 8.23
N TYR A 39 6.31 8.10 8.49
CA TYR A 39 6.78 7.57 9.78
C TYR A 39 8.05 6.75 9.60
N GLY A 40 8.78 6.59 10.68
CA GLY A 40 10.03 5.84 10.73
C GLY A 40 11.23 6.68 10.32
N ASP A 41 12.19 6.79 11.21
CA ASP A 41 13.54 7.32 10.98
C ASP A 41 14.43 6.78 12.10
N GLY A 42 15.64 6.36 11.76
CA GLY A 42 16.60 5.84 12.74
C GLY A 42 17.97 5.62 12.12
N PRO A 43 19.01 5.45 12.92
CA PRO A 43 20.37 5.21 12.45
C PRO A 43 20.48 3.86 11.77
N VAL A 44 21.33 3.79 10.73
CA VAL A 44 21.71 2.55 10.05
C VAL A 44 23.23 2.47 9.89
N LEU A 45 23.77 1.27 10.04
CA LEU A 45 25.19 1.00 9.78
C LEU A 45 25.52 1.19 8.29
N ALA A 46 24.65 0.67 7.42
CA ALA A 46 24.81 0.77 5.98
C ALA A 46 23.47 0.58 5.25
N VAL A 47 23.42 1.11 4.03
CA VAL A 47 22.39 0.76 3.02
C VAL A 47 23.12 0.08 1.87
N VAL A 48 22.80 -1.19 1.61
CA VAL A 48 23.36 -1.94 0.47
C VAL A 48 22.31 -2.08 -0.62
N ARG A 49 22.74 -1.96 -1.88
CA ARG A 49 21.87 -1.95 -3.06
C ARG A 49 22.34 -3.03 -4.05
N PRO A 50 22.04 -4.32 -3.79
CA PRO A 50 22.42 -5.42 -4.65
C PRO A 50 21.84 -5.27 -6.07
N GLY A 51 22.55 -5.76 -7.08
CA GLY A 51 22.13 -5.70 -8.49
C GLY A 51 21.61 -7.02 -9.03
N SER A 52 21.74 -8.11 -8.28
CA SER A 52 21.24 -9.45 -8.61
C SER A 52 20.72 -10.16 -7.37
N LEU A 53 19.95 -11.24 -7.56
CA LEU A 53 19.49 -12.09 -6.46
C LEU A 53 20.66 -12.73 -5.72
N LEU A 54 21.70 -13.09 -6.46
CA LEU A 54 22.90 -13.68 -5.87
C LEU A 54 23.66 -12.68 -4.98
N GLU A 55 23.78 -11.42 -5.43
CA GLU A 55 24.34 -10.35 -4.58
C GLU A 55 23.46 -10.11 -3.35
N GLN A 56 22.13 -10.11 -3.48
CA GLN A 56 21.19 -9.95 -2.36
C GLN A 56 21.40 -11.07 -1.32
N TRP A 57 21.50 -12.32 -1.76
CA TRP A 57 21.74 -13.47 -0.89
C TRP A 57 23.06 -13.36 -0.13
N ARG A 58 24.15 -13.06 -0.84
CA ARG A 58 25.47 -12.93 -0.23
C ARG A 58 25.54 -11.76 0.76
N CYS A 59 24.89 -10.62 0.44
CA CYS A 59 24.76 -9.50 1.37
C CYS A 59 23.93 -9.88 2.61
N LEU A 60 22.82 -10.58 2.40
CA LEU A 60 21.97 -11.06 3.49
C LEU A 60 22.74 -12.01 4.40
N LYS A 61 23.46 -12.99 3.81
CA LYS A 61 24.28 -13.93 4.57
C LYS A 61 25.35 -13.21 5.40
N ALA A 62 26.06 -12.25 4.83
CA ALA A 62 27.05 -11.47 5.56
C ALA A 62 26.43 -10.69 6.74
N CYS A 63 25.23 -10.15 6.58
CA CYS A 63 24.51 -9.47 7.66
C CYS A 63 24.10 -10.43 8.78
N VAL A 64 23.55 -11.60 8.42
CA VAL A 64 23.11 -12.63 9.40
C VAL A 64 24.33 -13.21 10.15
N ASP A 65 25.40 -13.55 9.44
CA ASP A 65 26.65 -14.06 10.03
C ASP A 65 27.28 -13.03 11.00
N ALA A 66 27.15 -11.73 10.71
CA ALA A 66 27.59 -10.67 11.59
C ALA A 66 26.60 -10.38 12.75
N GLY A 67 25.42 -10.99 12.76
CA GLY A 67 24.37 -10.74 13.75
C GLY A 67 23.69 -9.37 13.62
N ALA A 68 23.75 -8.72 12.46
CA ALA A 68 23.08 -7.46 12.20
C ALA A 68 21.57 -7.64 11.98
N ILE A 69 20.80 -6.59 12.27
CA ILE A 69 19.40 -6.49 11.87
C ILE A 69 19.34 -6.16 10.38
N VAL A 70 18.44 -6.84 9.66
CA VAL A 70 18.19 -6.58 8.25
C VAL A 70 16.79 -6.00 8.04
N ILE A 71 16.71 -4.87 7.34
CA ILE A 71 15.46 -4.32 6.83
C ILE A 71 15.48 -4.43 5.31
N CYS A 72 14.64 -5.31 4.74
CA CYS A 72 14.46 -5.38 3.30
C CYS A 72 13.56 -4.23 2.83
N GLN A 73 14.04 -3.48 1.84
CA GLN A 73 13.34 -2.29 1.35
C GLN A 73 13.32 -2.28 -0.17
N ALA A 74 12.19 -1.92 -0.77
CA ALA A 74 12.09 -1.56 -2.18
C ALA A 74 11.93 -0.04 -2.34
N ALA A 75 10.77 0.45 -2.75
CA ALA A 75 10.51 1.86 -3.06
C ALA A 75 10.28 2.76 -1.83
N ASN A 76 10.10 2.19 -0.64
CA ASN A 76 9.82 2.92 0.60
C ASN A 76 8.60 3.86 0.51
N THR A 77 7.53 3.40 -0.14
CA THR A 77 6.28 4.15 -0.36
C THR A 77 5.23 3.93 0.73
N GLY A 78 5.50 3.04 1.68
CA GLY A 78 4.57 2.72 2.77
C GLY A 78 4.32 3.90 3.70
N LEU A 79 3.05 4.13 4.06
CA LEU A 79 2.63 5.29 4.87
C LEU A 79 2.97 5.14 6.36
N THR A 80 3.21 3.92 6.83
CA THR A 80 3.38 3.59 8.26
C THR A 80 4.84 3.34 8.68
N GLY A 81 5.81 3.54 7.76
CA GLY A 81 7.23 3.34 8.05
C GLY A 81 7.67 1.87 8.06
N GLY A 82 6.89 0.94 7.48
CA GLY A 82 7.13 -0.51 7.56
C GLY A 82 8.41 -1.03 6.91
N SER A 83 9.21 -0.20 6.23
CA SER A 83 10.49 -0.58 5.62
C SER A 83 11.65 0.33 6.03
N THR A 84 11.56 0.95 7.20
CA THR A 84 12.60 1.81 7.78
C THR A 84 12.83 1.47 9.24
N PRO A 85 13.98 1.80 9.83
CA PRO A 85 14.12 1.81 11.28
C PRO A 85 13.22 2.88 11.91
N ASP A 86 13.01 2.79 13.23
CA ASP A 86 12.29 3.76 14.03
C ASP A 86 13.01 4.00 15.35
N GLY A 87 13.64 5.17 15.48
CA GLY A 87 14.51 5.49 16.63
C GLY A 87 15.79 4.63 16.66
N ASP A 88 16.45 4.63 17.79
CA ASP A 88 17.77 4.03 18.03
C ASP A 88 17.78 2.88 19.06
N ALA A 89 16.61 2.48 19.56
CA ALA A 89 16.47 1.49 20.62
C ALA A 89 16.65 0.03 20.16
N TYR A 90 17.37 -0.22 19.09
CA TYR A 90 17.73 -1.56 18.63
C TYR A 90 18.96 -2.08 19.39
N ASP A 91 18.96 -3.39 19.69
CA ASP A 91 20.08 -4.04 20.38
C ASP A 91 21.26 -4.40 19.46
N ARG A 92 21.10 -4.24 18.14
CA ARG A 92 22.07 -4.57 17.10
C ARG A 92 22.08 -3.52 16.01
N PRO A 93 23.20 -3.34 15.29
CA PRO A 93 23.25 -2.46 14.12
C PRO A 93 22.26 -2.87 13.04
N VAL A 94 21.65 -1.87 12.41
CA VAL A 94 20.66 -2.04 11.34
C VAL A 94 21.32 -1.88 9.98
N VAL A 95 21.07 -2.79 9.05
CA VAL A 95 21.44 -2.71 7.63
C VAL A 95 20.17 -2.72 6.80
N ILE A 96 20.02 -1.76 5.89
CA ILE A 96 18.95 -1.75 4.89
C ILE A 96 19.46 -2.43 3.62
N ILE A 97 18.76 -3.48 3.14
CA ILE A 97 18.98 -4.08 1.83
C ILE A 97 17.92 -3.54 0.87
N ASN A 98 18.32 -2.59 0.01
CA ASN A 98 17.40 -1.99 -0.95
C ASN A 98 17.43 -2.71 -2.29
N THR A 99 16.32 -3.31 -2.68
CA THR A 99 16.19 -4.25 -3.81
C THR A 99 15.84 -3.61 -5.15
N LEU A 100 15.66 -2.29 -5.22
CA LEU A 100 15.16 -1.59 -6.43
C LEU A 100 16.02 -1.80 -7.71
N ARG A 101 17.21 -2.34 -7.61
CA ARG A 101 18.03 -2.67 -8.78
C ARG A 101 17.68 -4.02 -9.41
N ILE A 102 16.94 -4.90 -8.71
CA ILE A 102 16.61 -6.27 -9.12
C ILE A 102 15.15 -6.29 -9.63
N LYS A 103 14.94 -5.97 -10.90
CA LYS A 103 13.63 -5.58 -11.45
C LYS A 103 13.00 -6.57 -12.44
N ALA A 104 13.63 -7.70 -12.73
CA ALA A 104 13.13 -8.60 -13.77
C ALA A 104 11.70 -9.10 -13.47
N ILE A 105 10.91 -9.21 -14.54
CA ILE A 105 9.57 -9.78 -14.57
C ILE A 105 9.55 -10.80 -15.69
N ASP A 106 9.24 -12.05 -15.37
CA ASP A 106 9.10 -13.12 -16.35
C ASP A 106 7.61 -13.46 -16.50
N LEU A 107 7.11 -13.42 -17.73
CA LEU A 107 5.79 -13.96 -18.06
C LEU A 107 5.90 -15.48 -18.22
N ILE A 108 5.07 -16.21 -17.51
CA ILE A 108 4.99 -17.68 -17.58
C ILE A 108 3.57 -18.14 -17.85
N ALA A 109 3.39 -19.40 -18.24
CA ALA A 109 2.08 -19.97 -18.55
C ALA A 109 1.28 -19.11 -19.55
N ASP A 110 1.91 -18.69 -20.66
CA ASP A 110 1.34 -17.82 -21.71
C ASP A 110 0.81 -16.49 -21.13
N GLY A 111 1.55 -15.93 -20.17
CA GLY A 111 1.20 -14.66 -19.51
C GLY A 111 0.12 -14.78 -18.43
N ARG A 112 -0.45 -15.99 -18.20
CA ARG A 112 -1.45 -16.20 -17.13
C ARG A 112 -0.84 -16.06 -15.73
N GLN A 113 0.47 -16.16 -15.62
CA GLN A 113 1.20 -15.92 -14.38
C GLN A 113 2.49 -15.13 -14.66
N VAL A 114 3.01 -14.53 -13.62
CA VAL A 114 4.27 -13.79 -13.65
C VAL A 114 5.15 -14.20 -12.49
N VAL A 115 6.47 -14.12 -12.71
CA VAL A 115 7.47 -14.18 -11.63
C VAL A 115 8.14 -12.82 -11.54
N CYS A 116 7.91 -12.12 -10.43
CA CYS A 116 8.45 -10.79 -10.18
C CYS A 116 9.62 -10.84 -9.21
N ARG A 117 10.75 -10.21 -9.57
CA ARG A 117 11.88 -9.99 -8.68
C ARG A 117 11.57 -8.89 -7.66
N PRO A 118 12.29 -8.77 -6.53
CA PRO A 118 11.88 -7.95 -5.39
C PRO A 118 11.85 -6.44 -5.66
N GLY A 119 12.57 -5.96 -6.66
CA GLY A 119 12.56 -4.55 -7.07
C GLY A 119 11.62 -4.23 -8.24
N ALA A 120 10.89 -5.23 -8.78
CA ALA A 120 9.89 -5.02 -9.82
C ALA A 120 8.74 -4.14 -9.30
N THR A 121 8.37 -3.10 -10.05
CA THR A 121 7.27 -2.20 -9.66
C THR A 121 5.96 -2.63 -10.30
N LEU A 122 4.83 -2.23 -9.71
CA LEU A 122 3.50 -2.47 -10.26
C LEU A 122 3.33 -1.80 -11.63
N ASP A 123 3.86 -0.60 -11.82
CA ASP A 123 3.87 0.09 -13.12
C ASP A 123 4.61 -0.74 -14.20
N GLN A 124 5.78 -1.32 -13.85
CA GLN A 124 6.49 -2.20 -14.77
C GLN A 124 5.69 -3.48 -15.08
N LEU A 125 4.99 -4.03 -14.10
CA LEU A 125 4.13 -5.20 -14.28
C LEU A 125 2.94 -4.89 -15.21
N GLU A 126 2.25 -3.78 -15.00
CA GLU A 126 1.16 -3.33 -15.89
C GLU A 126 1.64 -3.18 -17.35
N LYS A 127 2.81 -2.55 -17.54
CA LYS A 127 3.42 -2.39 -18.88
C LYS A 127 3.79 -3.72 -19.53
N ALA A 128 4.28 -4.68 -18.75
CA ALA A 128 4.64 -6.01 -19.25
C ALA A 128 3.39 -6.84 -19.65
N LEU A 129 2.27 -6.64 -18.95
CA LEU A 129 1.03 -7.39 -19.18
C LEU A 129 0.16 -6.82 -20.29
N ARG A 130 0.18 -5.51 -20.51
CA ARG A 130 -0.65 -4.83 -21.53
C ARG A 130 -0.54 -5.43 -22.92
N PRO A 131 0.66 -5.74 -23.48
CA PRO A 131 0.79 -6.32 -24.82
C PRO A 131 0.16 -7.71 -24.98
N VAL A 132 0.00 -8.45 -23.87
CA VAL A 132 -0.62 -9.78 -23.88
C VAL A 132 -2.09 -9.74 -23.45
N GLY A 133 -2.70 -8.56 -23.36
CA GLY A 133 -4.12 -8.38 -23.01
C GLY A 133 -4.47 -8.80 -21.60
N ARG A 134 -3.53 -8.62 -20.67
CA ARG A 134 -3.71 -9.03 -19.27
C ARG A 134 -3.44 -7.87 -18.30
N GLU A 135 -3.89 -8.04 -17.06
CA GLU A 135 -3.77 -7.09 -15.97
C GLU A 135 -3.18 -7.75 -14.72
N PRO A 136 -2.56 -6.97 -13.81
CA PRO A 136 -2.02 -7.48 -12.56
C PRO A 136 -3.12 -7.89 -11.57
N HIS A 137 -2.69 -8.58 -10.52
CA HIS A 137 -3.55 -9.05 -9.42
C HIS A 137 -4.20 -7.91 -8.63
N SER A 138 -3.55 -6.75 -8.53
CA SER A 138 -4.10 -5.58 -7.82
C SER A 138 -3.67 -4.26 -8.48
N VAL A 139 -4.46 -3.24 -8.25
CA VAL A 139 -4.14 -1.84 -8.58
C VAL A 139 -4.24 -1.06 -7.29
N ILE A 140 -3.11 -0.60 -6.77
CA ILE A 140 -3.01 0.15 -5.52
C ILE A 140 -2.62 1.61 -5.78
N GLY A 141 -3.06 2.53 -4.93
CA GLY A 141 -2.83 3.96 -5.10
C GLY A 141 -1.35 4.36 -5.21
N SER A 142 -0.45 3.61 -4.59
CA SER A 142 1.00 3.85 -4.63
C SER A 142 1.69 3.33 -5.89
N THR A 143 0.97 2.71 -6.85
CA THR A 143 1.53 2.28 -8.14
C THR A 143 2.22 3.43 -8.86
N CYS A 144 1.58 4.59 -8.92
CA CYS A 144 2.10 5.77 -9.60
C CYS A 144 3.34 6.39 -8.94
N ILE A 145 3.67 6.05 -7.70
CA ILE A 145 4.88 6.50 -7.00
C ILE A 145 5.96 5.43 -6.90
N GLY A 146 5.79 4.32 -7.62
CA GLY A 146 6.78 3.27 -7.80
C GLY A 146 6.73 2.14 -6.79
N ALA A 147 5.57 1.86 -6.19
CA ALA A 147 5.39 0.72 -5.30
C ALA A 147 5.80 -0.60 -5.97
N SER A 148 6.51 -1.45 -5.22
CA SER A 148 6.95 -2.76 -5.73
C SER A 148 5.86 -3.81 -5.56
N VAL A 149 5.85 -4.78 -6.48
CA VAL A 149 4.98 -5.96 -6.42
C VAL A 149 5.20 -6.74 -5.12
N THR A 150 6.46 -7.01 -4.79
CA THR A 150 6.83 -7.73 -3.57
C THR A 150 6.43 -6.97 -2.31
N GLY A 151 6.57 -5.63 -2.29
CA GLY A 151 6.10 -4.81 -1.18
C GLY A 151 4.58 -4.92 -0.99
N GLY A 152 3.82 -4.95 -2.08
CA GLY A 152 2.39 -5.21 -2.05
C GLY A 152 2.05 -6.54 -1.40
N VAL A 153 2.72 -7.62 -1.80
CA VAL A 153 2.54 -8.97 -1.23
C VAL A 153 2.92 -9.01 0.25
N CYS A 154 4.08 -8.48 0.62
CA CYS A 154 4.53 -8.48 2.03
C CYS A 154 3.60 -7.71 2.97
N ASN A 155 2.76 -6.83 2.43
CA ASN A 155 1.84 -6.01 3.20
C ASN A 155 0.36 -6.40 2.99
N ASN A 156 0.05 -7.47 2.24
CA ASN A 156 -1.31 -7.81 1.84
C ASN A 156 -2.09 -6.58 1.33
N SER A 157 -1.40 -5.75 0.54
CA SER A 157 -1.96 -4.48 0.07
C SER A 157 -3.21 -4.73 -0.78
N GLY A 158 -4.27 -4.01 -0.44
CA GLY A 158 -5.50 -4.01 -1.21
C GLY A 158 -5.44 -3.07 -2.43
N GLY A 159 -6.61 -2.65 -2.90
CA GLY A 159 -6.76 -1.71 -4.01
C GLY A 159 -8.20 -1.64 -4.48
N ALA A 160 -8.42 -0.92 -5.57
CA ALA A 160 -9.76 -0.64 -6.08
C ALA A 160 -10.53 -1.86 -6.62
N LEU A 161 -9.85 -2.98 -6.91
CA LEU A 161 -10.45 -4.11 -7.60
C LEU A 161 -11.27 -5.00 -6.65
N ILE A 162 -12.56 -5.21 -6.99
CA ILE A 162 -13.51 -5.97 -6.15
C ILE A 162 -13.45 -7.46 -6.44
N ARG A 163 -13.17 -7.87 -7.66
CA ARG A 163 -13.12 -9.28 -8.07
C ARG A 163 -11.89 -10.02 -7.56
N ARG A 164 -10.88 -9.28 -7.14
CA ARG A 164 -9.55 -9.78 -6.75
C ARG A 164 -9.28 -9.33 -5.32
N GLY A 165 -8.72 -10.21 -4.52
CA GLY A 165 -8.31 -9.93 -3.15
C GLY A 165 -7.11 -9.01 -3.04
N PRO A 166 -6.50 -8.98 -1.87
CA PRO A 166 -5.24 -8.26 -1.67
C PRO A 166 -4.12 -8.85 -2.53
N ALA A 167 -2.99 -8.15 -2.61
CA ALA A 167 -1.76 -8.66 -3.18
C ALA A 167 -1.29 -9.88 -2.38
N TYR A 168 -1.62 -11.08 -2.84
CA TYR A 168 -1.45 -12.33 -2.12
C TYR A 168 -0.90 -13.44 -3.00
N THR A 169 0.02 -14.23 -2.46
CA THR A 169 0.50 -15.46 -3.08
C THR A 169 1.07 -16.42 -2.04
N GLN A 170 0.91 -17.70 -2.27
CA GLN A 170 1.59 -18.77 -1.53
C GLN A 170 2.84 -19.28 -2.29
N CYS A 171 3.15 -18.66 -3.42
CA CYS A 171 4.25 -19.05 -4.31
C CYS A 171 5.37 -18.00 -4.25
N ALA A 172 6.33 -18.19 -3.35
CA ALA A 172 7.46 -17.28 -3.16
C ALA A 172 8.80 -18.01 -3.06
N LEU A 173 9.86 -17.30 -3.42
CA LEU A 173 11.25 -17.63 -3.08
C LEU A 173 11.70 -16.61 -2.03
N PHE A 174 12.01 -17.09 -0.83
CA PHE A 174 12.36 -16.22 0.28
C PHE A 174 13.41 -16.86 1.18
N ALA A 175 14.11 -16.04 1.94
CA ALA A 175 15.00 -16.50 3.01
C ALA A 175 14.42 -16.16 4.37
N ARG A 176 14.66 -17.06 5.32
CA ARG A 176 14.34 -16.90 6.74
C ARG A 176 15.52 -17.29 7.61
N VAL A 177 15.51 -16.88 8.86
CA VAL A 177 16.46 -17.33 9.88
C VAL A 177 15.71 -18.26 10.83
N ASP A 178 16.20 -19.50 10.97
CA ASP A 178 15.59 -20.48 11.87
C ASP A 178 15.88 -20.16 13.36
N ALA A 179 15.27 -20.90 14.27
CA ALA A 179 15.49 -20.72 15.71
C ALA A 179 16.94 -20.99 16.16
N ALA A 180 17.74 -21.66 15.35
CA ALA A 180 19.18 -21.88 15.60
C ALA A 180 20.06 -20.77 15.00
N GLY A 181 19.43 -19.71 14.42
CA GLY A 181 20.14 -18.61 13.78
C GLY A 181 20.70 -18.90 12.40
N ARG A 182 20.31 -20.01 11.75
CA ARG A 182 20.80 -20.40 10.42
C ARG A 182 19.94 -19.78 9.34
N LEU A 183 20.59 -19.19 8.33
CA LEU A 183 19.93 -18.66 7.15
C LEU A 183 19.55 -19.80 6.19
N GLU A 184 18.27 -19.86 5.81
CA GLU A 184 17.69 -20.84 4.91
C GLU A 184 17.03 -20.13 3.72
N LEU A 185 17.25 -20.65 2.49
CA LEU A 185 16.52 -20.24 1.29
C LEU A 185 15.40 -21.25 1.01
N VAL A 186 14.17 -20.79 0.95
CA VAL A 186 12.96 -21.60 0.72
C VAL A 186 12.41 -21.31 -0.67
N ASN A 187 12.37 -22.34 -1.53
CA ASN A 187 11.83 -22.23 -2.89
C ASN A 187 10.41 -22.83 -2.97
N HIS A 188 9.40 -21.98 -2.97
CA HIS A 188 8.01 -22.35 -3.17
C HIS A 188 7.41 -21.72 -4.45
N LEU A 189 8.25 -21.30 -5.40
CA LEU A 189 7.78 -20.78 -6.69
C LEU A 189 7.10 -21.83 -7.58
N GLY A 190 7.33 -23.12 -7.32
CA GLY A 190 6.93 -24.18 -8.24
C GLY A 190 7.76 -24.20 -9.53
N ILE A 191 8.98 -23.70 -9.47
CA ILE A 191 9.96 -23.69 -10.59
C ILE A 191 11.17 -24.51 -10.15
N ASP A 192 11.58 -25.44 -11.01
CA ASP A 192 12.79 -26.23 -10.78
C ASP A 192 14.04 -25.40 -11.09
N LEU A 193 14.69 -24.94 -10.05
CA LEU A 193 15.87 -24.07 -10.11
C LEU A 193 17.14 -24.73 -9.53
N GLY A 194 17.05 -26.01 -9.17
CA GLY A 194 18.14 -26.72 -8.49
C GLY A 194 17.93 -26.81 -6.97
N ARG A 195 19.01 -27.13 -6.23
CA ARG A 195 18.94 -27.40 -4.79
C ARG A 195 19.79 -26.45 -3.94
N ASP A 196 20.88 -25.98 -4.49
CA ASP A 196 21.79 -25.06 -3.80
C ASP A 196 21.31 -23.63 -3.93
N PRO A 197 21.36 -22.81 -2.86
CA PRO A 197 20.90 -21.43 -2.90
C PRO A 197 21.53 -20.59 -4.02
N GLU A 198 22.83 -20.71 -4.25
CA GLU A 198 23.51 -19.93 -5.29
C GLU A 198 23.12 -20.41 -6.70
N GLU A 199 22.90 -21.71 -6.87
CA GLU A 199 22.38 -22.27 -8.12
C GLU A 199 20.98 -21.79 -8.40
N ILE A 200 20.06 -21.89 -7.42
CA ILE A 200 18.67 -21.42 -7.51
C ILE A 200 18.62 -19.96 -7.94
N LEU A 201 19.33 -19.11 -7.22
CA LEU A 201 19.32 -17.66 -7.45
C LEU A 201 20.01 -17.31 -8.78
N GLY A 202 21.12 -17.96 -9.09
CA GLY A 202 21.82 -17.74 -10.35
C GLY A 202 21.02 -18.18 -11.58
N ARG A 203 20.27 -19.28 -11.50
CA ARG A 203 19.36 -19.71 -12.58
C ARG A 203 18.20 -18.73 -12.73
N LEU A 204 17.61 -18.29 -11.61
CA LEU A 204 16.51 -17.34 -11.63
C LEU A 204 16.95 -15.96 -12.17
N ASP A 205 18.13 -15.46 -11.79
CA ASP A 205 18.70 -14.21 -12.30
C ASP A 205 18.82 -14.21 -13.84
N ARG A 206 19.22 -15.35 -14.41
CA ARG A 206 19.39 -15.49 -15.86
C ARG A 206 18.14 -15.93 -16.61
N GLY A 207 17.03 -16.18 -15.92
CA GLY A 207 15.83 -16.78 -16.52
C GLY A 207 16.10 -18.20 -17.07
N ALA A 208 17.07 -18.91 -16.49
CA ALA A 208 17.51 -20.23 -16.97
C ALA A 208 16.62 -21.35 -16.41
N TYR A 209 15.35 -21.32 -16.79
CA TYR A 209 14.36 -22.37 -16.54
C TYR A 209 13.44 -22.51 -17.74
N THR A 210 12.92 -23.71 -17.96
CA THR A 210 12.06 -24.00 -19.11
C THR A 210 10.59 -23.94 -18.70
N PRO A 211 9.65 -23.76 -19.64
CA PRO A 211 8.22 -23.85 -19.37
C PRO A 211 7.83 -25.19 -18.71
N GLN A 212 8.52 -26.29 -19.06
CA GLN A 212 8.29 -27.62 -18.47
C GLN A 212 8.78 -27.71 -17.01
N GLY A 213 9.73 -26.86 -16.62
CA GLY A 213 10.20 -26.72 -15.23
C GLY A 213 9.25 -25.92 -14.34
N VAL A 214 8.26 -25.25 -14.93
CA VAL A 214 7.22 -24.53 -14.18
C VAL A 214 6.08 -25.49 -13.92
N ARG A 215 5.85 -25.80 -12.65
CA ARG A 215 4.80 -26.77 -12.21
C ARG A 215 3.71 -26.04 -11.46
N ASP A 216 2.48 -26.54 -11.57
CA ASP A 216 1.46 -26.19 -10.59
C ASP A 216 1.86 -26.77 -9.24
N VAL A 217 1.94 -25.90 -8.25
CA VAL A 217 2.27 -26.32 -6.90
C VAL A 217 0.97 -26.83 -6.26
N ALA A 218 0.84 -28.13 -6.12
CA ALA A 218 -0.32 -28.75 -5.50
C ALA A 218 -0.57 -28.13 -4.11
N GLY A 219 -1.79 -27.61 -3.90
CA GLY A 219 -2.19 -27.00 -2.64
C GLY A 219 -1.66 -25.59 -2.38
N ARG A 220 -1.03 -24.90 -3.36
CA ARG A 220 -0.61 -23.51 -3.25
C ARG A 220 -1.24 -22.63 -4.33
N TRP A 221 -1.57 -21.40 -3.96
CA TRP A 221 -2.24 -20.44 -4.83
C TRP A 221 -1.34 -19.23 -5.11
N ALA A 222 -1.37 -18.78 -6.36
CA ALA A 222 -0.66 -17.58 -6.80
C ALA A 222 -1.52 -16.30 -6.75
N SER A 223 -2.71 -16.40 -6.17
CA SER A 223 -3.66 -15.30 -5.88
C SER A 223 -4.65 -15.73 -4.80
N ASP A 224 -5.45 -14.78 -4.29
CA ASP A 224 -6.58 -15.09 -3.42
C ASP A 224 -7.76 -15.61 -4.25
N ARG A 225 -7.95 -16.92 -4.28
CA ARG A 225 -9.00 -17.59 -5.07
C ARG A 225 -10.38 -17.59 -4.40
N GLU A 226 -10.44 -17.29 -3.11
CA GLU A 226 -11.68 -17.29 -2.33
C GLU A 226 -12.29 -15.90 -2.20
N TYR A 227 -11.58 -14.86 -2.60
CA TYR A 227 -11.98 -13.50 -2.31
C TYR A 227 -13.33 -13.11 -2.92
N ALA A 228 -13.63 -13.54 -4.14
CA ALA A 228 -14.88 -13.24 -4.82
C ALA A 228 -16.10 -13.77 -4.05
N GLU A 229 -16.00 -14.98 -3.49
CA GLU A 229 -17.02 -15.58 -2.62
C GLU A 229 -17.06 -14.85 -1.28
N HIS A 230 -15.87 -14.55 -0.74
CA HIS A 230 -15.74 -13.93 0.56
C HIS A 230 -16.34 -12.52 0.62
N VAL A 231 -16.12 -11.70 -0.41
CA VAL A 231 -16.67 -10.33 -0.44
C VAL A 231 -18.19 -10.31 -0.57
N ARG A 232 -18.79 -11.37 -1.15
CA ARG A 232 -20.23 -11.56 -1.30
C ARG A 232 -20.95 -11.93 0.00
N ASP A 233 -20.24 -12.47 0.99
CA ASP A 233 -20.84 -12.79 2.28
C ASP A 233 -21.10 -11.53 3.12
N ILE A 234 -22.14 -10.80 2.73
CA ILE A 234 -22.56 -9.53 3.34
C ILE A 234 -23.12 -9.66 4.76
N ALA A 235 -23.31 -10.87 5.26
CA ALA A 235 -23.81 -11.12 6.61
C ALA A 235 -22.68 -11.27 7.65
N SER A 236 -21.46 -11.43 7.21
CA SER A 236 -20.33 -11.67 8.10
C SER A 236 -19.95 -10.47 8.97
N PRO A 237 -19.66 -10.69 10.26
CA PRO A 237 -19.16 -9.66 11.17
C PRO A 237 -17.67 -9.36 10.99
N VAL A 238 -17.01 -9.96 9.99
CA VAL A 238 -15.58 -9.77 9.70
C VAL A 238 -15.43 -8.92 8.44
N PRO A 239 -14.48 -7.98 8.37
CA PRO A 239 -14.20 -7.21 7.16
C PRO A 239 -13.85 -8.10 5.95
N ALA A 240 -14.11 -7.59 4.75
CA ALA A 240 -13.82 -8.32 3.51
C ALA A 240 -12.31 -8.55 3.30
N ARG A 241 -11.52 -7.55 3.65
CA ARG A 241 -10.05 -7.61 3.62
C ARG A 241 -9.46 -6.60 4.58
N PHE A 242 -8.33 -6.94 5.17
CA PHE A 242 -7.52 -6.08 6.03
C PHE A 242 -6.11 -6.67 6.16
N ASN A 243 -5.13 -5.84 6.49
CA ASN A 243 -3.72 -6.25 6.55
C ASN A 243 -3.48 -7.44 7.49
N ALA A 244 -4.09 -7.41 8.66
CA ALA A 244 -3.91 -8.42 9.70
C ALA A 244 -4.85 -9.64 9.57
N ASP A 245 -5.41 -9.92 8.38
CA ASP A 245 -6.28 -11.07 8.15
C ASP A 245 -5.50 -12.40 8.28
N PRO A 246 -5.75 -13.23 9.30
CA PRO A 246 -5.00 -14.47 9.50
C PRO A 246 -5.10 -15.46 8.33
N ARG A 247 -6.18 -15.38 7.54
CA ARG A 247 -6.38 -16.25 6.37
C ARG A 247 -5.40 -15.90 5.23
N ARG A 248 -4.81 -14.73 5.27
CA ARG A 248 -3.88 -14.20 4.25
C ARG A 248 -2.46 -14.02 4.79
N HIS A 249 -2.18 -14.55 5.97
CA HIS A 249 -0.83 -14.67 6.51
C HIS A 249 -0.19 -15.96 6.01
N TYR A 250 0.71 -15.85 5.03
CA TYR A 250 1.36 -17.01 4.44
C TYR A 250 2.76 -16.68 3.92
N GLU A 251 3.80 -17.10 4.63
CA GLU A 251 5.21 -16.89 4.23
C GLU A 251 5.49 -15.41 3.85
N ALA A 252 5.72 -15.11 2.54
CA ALA A 252 5.95 -13.75 2.07
C ALA A 252 4.72 -12.85 2.23
N SER A 253 3.50 -13.40 2.05
CA SER A 253 2.24 -12.63 2.13
C SER A 253 1.95 -12.19 3.55
N GLY A 254 1.82 -10.87 3.76
CA GLY A 254 1.60 -10.25 5.06
C GLY A 254 2.80 -10.27 6.01
N SER A 255 4.00 -10.65 5.52
CA SER A 255 5.20 -10.83 6.35
C SER A 255 5.77 -9.53 6.93
N ALA A 256 5.40 -8.38 6.42
CA ALA A 256 5.93 -7.08 6.86
C ALA A 256 7.48 -7.01 6.90
N GLY A 257 8.15 -7.77 6.04
CA GLY A 257 9.61 -7.84 6.02
C GLY A 257 10.24 -8.77 7.05
N LYS A 258 9.46 -9.66 7.70
CA LYS A 258 9.98 -10.72 8.61
C LYS A 258 10.64 -11.87 7.87
N VAL A 259 10.66 -11.81 6.56
CA VAL A 259 11.45 -12.68 5.67
C VAL A 259 12.07 -11.82 4.56
N ALA A 260 13.17 -12.26 3.99
CA ALA A 260 13.78 -11.62 2.83
C ALA A 260 13.27 -12.28 1.55
N VAL A 261 12.46 -11.58 0.76
CA VAL A 261 11.87 -12.11 -0.46
C VAL A 261 12.80 -11.89 -1.66
N PHE A 262 12.97 -12.92 -2.48
CA PHE A 262 13.76 -12.93 -3.71
C PHE A 262 12.92 -12.97 -4.98
N ALA A 263 11.76 -13.60 -4.93
CA ALA A 263 10.77 -13.56 -6.00
C ALA A 263 9.40 -13.95 -5.49
N VAL A 264 8.36 -13.46 -6.18
CA VAL A 264 6.97 -13.88 -6.01
C VAL A 264 6.40 -14.32 -7.35
N ARG A 265 5.61 -15.39 -7.35
CA ARG A 265 4.81 -15.84 -8.50
C ARG A 265 3.36 -15.46 -8.25
N LEU A 266 2.74 -14.81 -9.23
CA LEU A 266 1.39 -14.28 -9.12
C LEU A 266 0.55 -14.63 -10.34
N ASP A 267 -0.74 -14.88 -10.14
CA ASP A 267 -1.71 -14.96 -11.23
C ASP A 267 -1.89 -13.57 -11.87
N THR A 268 -2.19 -13.55 -13.15
CA THR A 268 -2.63 -12.38 -13.91
C THR A 268 -4.04 -12.63 -14.40
N PHE A 269 -4.73 -11.58 -14.81
CA PHE A 269 -6.14 -11.66 -15.17
C PHE A 269 -6.35 -11.09 -16.58
N PRO A 270 -7.36 -11.57 -17.33
CA PRO A 270 -7.74 -10.92 -18.57
C PRO A 270 -8.03 -9.44 -18.36
N ALA A 271 -7.62 -8.59 -19.29
CA ALA A 271 -7.98 -7.18 -19.26
C ALA A 271 -9.51 -7.03 -19.45
N ASP A 272 -10.10 -6.13 -18.65
CA ASP A 272 -11.52 -5.84 -18.72
C ASP A 272 -11.88 -5.21 -20.08
N ARG A 273 -13.04 -5.57 -20.64
CA ARG A 273 -13.52 -5.09 -21.95
C ARG A 273 -14.92 -4.49 -21.81
N ASP A 274 -15.28 -3.62 -22.72
CA ASP A 274 -16.61 -2.99 -22.78
C ASP A 274 -17.02 -2.38 -21.43
N VAL A 275 -16.11 -1.61 -20.87
CA VAL A 275 -16.25 -1.03 -19.53
C VAL A 275 -17.22 0.14 -19.54
N THR A 276 -18.18 0.10 -18.64
CA THR A 276 -19.13 1.18 -18.36
C THR A 276 -18.92 1.72 -16.94
N VAL A 277 -18.98 3.03 -16.79
CA VAL A 277 -18.97 3.70 -15.48
C VAL A 277 -20.34 4.32 -15.21
N PHE A 278 -20.92 3.97 -14.09
CA PHE A 278 -22.13 4.61 -13.56
C PHE A 278 -21.73 5.55 -12.43
N TYR A 279 -22.23 6.78 -12.47
CA TYR A 279 -22.04 7.77 -11.42
C TYR A 279 -23.36 7.92 -10.64
N ILE A 280 -23.32 7.59 -9.38
CA ILE A 280 -24.48 7.56 -8.48
C ILE A 280 -24.30 8.65 -7.44
N GLY A 281 -25.31 9.48 -7.22
CA GLY A 281 -25.34 10.48 -6.16
C GLY A 281 -26.52 10.25 -5.23
N SER A 282 -26.33 10.39 -3.92
CA SER A 282 -27.39 10.30 -2.93
C SER A 282 -27.15 11.23 -1.73
N ASN A 283 -28.22 11.69 -1.09
CA ASN A 283 -28.19 12.37 0.19
C ASN A 283 -28.51 11.43 1.37
N ASP A 284 -28.80 10.17 1.09
CA ASP A 284 -28.92 9.12 2.10
C ASP A 284 -27.86 8.03 1.86
N HIS A 285 -26.90 7.93 2.75
CA HIS A 285 -25.83 6.91 2.68
C HIS A 285 -26.37 5.47 2.74
N ARG A 286 -27.58 5.25 3.27
CA ARG A 286 -28.22 3.94 3.33
C ARG A 286 -28.64 3.43 1.96
N GLU A 287 -28.98 4.33 1.00
CA GLU A 287 -29.23 3.93 -0.38
C GLU A 287 -27.97 3.29 -1.00
N LEU A 288 -26.79 3.86 -0.74
CA LEU A 288 -25.55 3.28 -1.24
C LEU A 288 -25.29 1.89 -0.61
N GLU A 289 -25.60 1.72 0.69
CA GLU A 289 -25.49 0.41 1.33
C GLU A 289 -26.48 -0.61 0.75
N ALA A 290 -27.72 -0.21 0.46
CA ALA A 290 -28.70 -1.06 -0.20
C ALA A 290 -28.19 -1.52 -1.59
N ILE A 291 -27.60 -0.59 -2.37
CA ILE A 291 -26.98 -0.89 -3.66
C ILE A 291 -25.83 -1.89 -3.49
N ARG A 292 -24.92 -1.66 -2.52
CA ARG A 292 -23.80 -2.56 -2.24
C ARG A 292 -24.28 -3.97 -1.94
N ARG A 293 -25.25 -4.10 -1.04
CA ARG A 293 -25.79 -5.40 -0.62
C ARG A 293 -26.47 -6.13 -1.77
N HIS A 294 -27.26 -5.44 -2.55
CA HIS A 294 -27.94 -6.03 -3.70
C HIS A 294 -26.92 -6.50 -4.76
N ILE A 295 -25.95 -5.66 -5.11
CA ILE A 295 -24.92 -6.04 -6.10
C ILE A 295 -24.08 -7.23 -5.60
N LEU A 296 -23.64 -7.24 -4.34
CA LEU A 296 -22.84 -8.33 -3.80
C LEU A 296 -23.64 -9.63 -3.62
N GLY A 297 -24.91 -9.52 -3.21
CA GLY A 297 -25.77 -10.69 -2.96
C GLY A 297 -26.38 -11.30 -4.22
N ASP A 298 -26.88 -10.46 -5.12
CA ASP A 298 -27.79 -10.91 -6.18
C ASP A 298 -27.19 -10.88 -7.59
N PHE A 299 -26.21 -9.99 -7.87
CA PHE A 299 -25.62 -9.89 -9.20
C PHE A 299 -24.77 -11.13 -9.53
N ARG A 300 -24.87 -11.59 -10.76
CA ARG A 300 -23.95 -12.60 -11.30
C ARG A 300 -22.53 -12.05 -11.44
N ASN A 301 -22.41 -10.79 -11.89
CA ASN A 301 -21.16 -10.16 -12.24
C ASN A 301 -20.78 -9.16 -11.15
N LEU A 302 -19.68 -9.41 -10.43
CA LEU A 302 -19.12 -8.43 -9.51
C LEU A 302 -18.59 -7.22 -10.28
N PRO A 303 -18.66 -6.01 -9.71
CA PRO A 303 -18.01 -4.83 -10.26
C PRO A 303 -16.50 -5.01 -10.42
N ILE A 304 -15.92 -4.32 -11.38
CA ILE A 304 -14.46 -4.15 -11.47
C ILE A 304 -13.99 -3.32 -10.28
N ALA A 305 -14.62 -2.16 -10.07
CA ALA A 305 -14.33 -1.24 -8.98
C ALA A 305 -15.60 -0.51 -8.54
N GLY A 306 -15.63 -0.08 -7.28
CA GLY A 306 -16.68 0.76 -6.74
C GLY A 306 -16.11 1.71 -5.73
N GLU A 307 -15.92 2.97 -6.17
CA GLU A 307 -15.24 4.00 -5.40
C GLU A 307 -16.25 4.96 -4.78
N TYR A 308 -16.21 5.05 -3.47
CA TYR A 308 -16.97 6.04 -2.74
C TYR A 308 -16.20 7.36 -2.61
N MET A 309 -16.90 8.45 -2.69
CA MET A 309 -16.39 9.79 -2.45
C MET A 309 -17.48 10.69 -1.84
N HIS A 310 -17.22 11.23 -0.66
CA HIS A 310 -18.08 12.27 -0.09
C HIS A 310 -17.86 13.60 -0.80
N ARG A 311 -18.85 14.50 -0.78
CA ARG A 311 -18.76 15.86 -1.35
C ARG A 311 -17.50 16.60 -0.89
N SER A 312 -17.12 16.48 0.39
CA SER A 312 -15.89 17.11 0.90
C SER A 312 -14.64 16.61 0.22
N ALA A 313 -14.56 15.32 -0.11
CA ALA A 313 -13.43 14.75 -0.86
C ALA A 313 -13.45 15.20 -2.33
N TYR A 314 -14.64 15.31 -2.93
CA TYR A 314 -14.79 15.88 -4.28
C TYR A 314 -14.23 17.31 -4.34
N ASP A 315 -14.65 18.15 -3.38
CA ASP A 315 -14.22 19.55 -3.30
C ASP A 315 -12.73 19.68 -3.04
N ALA A 316 -12.19 18.91 -2.09
CA ALA A 316 -10.77 18.91 -1.81
C ALA A 316 -9.95 18.54 -3.06
N SER A 317 -10.35 17.50 -3.78
CA SER A 317 -9.68 17.07 -5.00
C SER A 317 -9.80 18.11 -6.12
N ARG A 318 -11.00 18.67 -6.35
CA ARG A 318 -11.23 19.72 -7.33
C ARG A 318 -10.37 20.95 -7.08
N ASP A 319 -10.24 21.38 -5.82
CA ASP A 319 -9.62 22.65 -5.46
C ASP A 319 -8.11 22.52 -5.19
N TYR A 320 -7.65 21.38 -4.68
CA TYR A 320 -6.24 21.15 -4.28
C TYR A 320 -5.55 20.02 -5.04
N GLY A 321 -6.26 19.24 -5.84
CA GLY A 321 -5.73 18.15 -6.67
C GLY A 321 -5.65 18.46 -8.17
N LYS A 322 -6.01 19.67 -8.58
CA LYS A 322 -6.17 20.08 -9.98
C LYS A 322 -4.89 19.92 -10.82
N ASP A 323 -3.72 20.24 -10.25
CA ASP A 323 -2.43 20.05 -10.91
C ASP A 323 -2.12 18.59 -11.18
N LEU A 324 -2.39 17.70 -10.21
CA LEU A 324 -2.22 16.27 -10.38
C LEU A 324 -3.18 15.72 -11.45
N PHE A 325 -4.43 16.17 -11.44
CA PHE A 325 -5.42 15.81 -12.46
C PHE A 325 -4.90 16.16 -13.87
N TRP A 326 -4.51 17.43 -14.09
CA TRP A 326 -3.99 17.90 -15.36
C TRP A 326 -2.70 17.20 -15.77
N PHE A 327 -1.82 16.98 -14.79
CA PHE A 327 -0.55 16.29 -15.02
C PHE A 327 -0.78 14.86 -15.50
N VAL A 328 -1.61 14.09 -14.79
CA VAL A 328 -1.90 12.68 -15.15
C VAL A 328 -2.61 12.59 -16.49
N ARG A 329 -3.57 13.48 -16.74
CA ARG A 329 -4.33 13.51 -18.01
C ARG A 329 -3.44 13.77 -19.24
N HIS A 330 -2.40 14.60 -19.13
CA HIS A 330 -1.56 14.97 -20.26
C HIS A 330 -0.26 14.18 -20.36
N PHE A 331 0.31 13.79 -19.24
CA PHE A 331 1.63 13.15 -19.18
C PHE A 331 1.58 11.70 -18.71
N GLY A 332 0.39 11.20 -18.33
CA GLY A 332 0.21 9.86 -17.79
C GLY A 332 0.78 9.70 -16.36
N THR A 333 0.39 8.61 -15.73
CA THR A 333 0.87 8.22 -14.39
C THR A 333 2.37 7.91 -14.35
N ASP A 334 2.96 7.50 -15.48
CA ASP A 334 4.38 7.13 -15.64
C ASP A 334 5.35 8.25 -15.25
N ASN A 335 4.94 9.50 -15.42
CA ASN A 335 5.77 10.67 -15.14
C ASN A 335 5.57 11.24 -13.73
N VAL A 336 4.58 10.76 -12.98
CA VAL A 336 4.31 11.20 -11.59
C VAL A 336 5.53 11.01 -10.67
N PRO A 337 6.27 9.88 -10.69
CA PRO A 337 7.46 9.72 -9.85
C PRO A 337 8.55 10.75 -10.16
N ARG A 338 8.71 11.13 -11.43
CA ARG A 338 9.68 12.15 -11.85
C ARG A 338 9.27 13.53 -11.36
N ALA A 339 7.98 13.88 -11.48
CA ALA A 339 7.44 15.14 -10.98
C ALA A 339 7.64 15.28 -9.46
N TYR A 340 7.33 14.23 -8.69
CA TYR A 340 7.57 14.21 -7.24
C TYR A 340 9.06 14.31 -6.88
N ALA A 341 9.94 13.65 -7.64
CA ALA A 341 11.39 13.76 -7.42
C ALA A 341 11.92 15.18 -7.65
N TRP A 342 11.42 15.86 -8.69
CA TRP A 342 11.74 17.27 -8.94
C TRP A 342 11.20 18.19 -7.83
N LYS A 343 9.94 18.00 -7.44
CA LYS A 343 9.32 18.72 -6.33
C LYS A 343 10.13 18.57 -5.03
N SER A 344 10.48 17.33 -4.67
CA SER A 344 11.27 17.05 -3.47
C SER A 344 12.66 17.70 -3.47
N ARG A 345 13.32 17.76 -4.65
CA ARG A 345 14.61 18.47 -4.78
C ARG A 345 14.45 19.98 -4.60
N PHE A 346 13.40 20.54 -5.17
CA PHE A 346 13.09 21.96 -5.03
C PHE A 346 12.78 22.30 -3.57
N ASP A 347 11.91 21.53 -2.91
CA ASP A 347 11.57 21.73 -1.50
C ASP A 347 12.80 21.59 -0.59
N GLY A 348 13.69 20.64 -0.86
CA GLY A 348 14.96 20.50 -0.13
C GLY A 348 15.91 21.69 -0.33
N LEU A 349 15.88 22.35 -1.49
CA LEU A 349 16.65 23.57 -1.73
C LEU A 349 16.06 24.77 -0.98
N THR A 350 14.73 24.95 -1.04
CA THR A 350 14.04 26.05 -0.34
C THR A 350 14.15 25.92 1.18
N GLU A 351 14.14 24.70 1.70
CA GLU A 351 14.36 24.41 3.12
C GLU A 351 15.79 24.82 3.56
N ARG A 352 16.81 24.50 2.75
CA ARG A 352 18.21 24.93 2.99
C ARG A 352 18.40 26.46 2.95
N LEU A 353 17.56 27.14 2.18
CA LEU A 353 17.55 28.60 2.09
C LEU A 353 16.70 29.27 3.18
N GLY A 354 16.13 28.49 4.13
CA GLY A 354 15.31 29.03 5.21
C GLY A 354 13.91 29.49 4.80
N LEU A 355 13.46 29.19 3.57
CA LEU A 355 12.15 29.59 3.05
C LEU A 355 11.01 28.63 3.45
N GLY A 356 11.33 27.52 4.14
CA GLY A 356 10.39 26.48 4.57
C GLY A 356 10.07 25.44 3.50
N GLY A 357 9.60 24.25 3.93
CA GLY A 357 9.41 23.06 3.08
C GLY A 357 8.12 23.02 2.24
N ALA A 358 7.25 24.03 2.30
CA ALA A 358 5.95 24.03 1.60
C ALA A 358 5.87 25.10 0.49
N VAL A 359 7.01 25.64 0.04
CA VAL A 359 7.04 26.71 -0.96
C VAL A 359 6.52 26.21 -2.30
N SER A 360 6.93 25.00 -2.71
CA SER A 360 6.44 24.41 -3.97
C SER A 360 4.91 24.23 -3.96
N ASP A 361 4.34 23.75 -2.86
CA ASP A 361 2.89 23.53 -2.75
C ASP A 361 2.11 24.85 -2.87
N ARG A 362 2.59 25.92 -2.26
CA ARG A 362 1.98 27.24 -2.36
C ARG A 362 2.06 27.82 -3.77
N LEU A 363 3.22 27.69 -4.42
CA LEU A 363 3.42 28.17 -5.80
C LEU A 363 2.55 27.38 -6.78
N ILE A 364 2.53 26.04 -6.66
CA ILE A 364 1.69 25.19 -7.51
C ILE A 364 0.22 25.54 -7.27
N GLN A 365 -0.23 25.67 -6.01
CA GLN A 365 -1.61 26.04 -5.69
C GLN A 365 -2.00 27.41 -6.26
N ALA A 366 -1.10 28.39 -6.25
CA ALA A 366 -1.35 29.67 -6.89
C ALA A 366 -1.46 29.53 -8.42
N ALA A 367 -0.58 28.75 -9.03
CA ALA A 367 -0.60 28.49 -10.48
C ALA A 367 -1.85 27.72 -10.93
N THR A 368 -2.38 26.80 -10.11
CA THR A 368 -3.59 26.04 -10.48
C THR A 368 -4.83 26.91 -10.62
N ARG A 369 -4.85 28.11 -10.01
CA ARG A 369 -5.94 29.08 -10.20
C ARG A 369 -6.04 29.59 -11.63
N LEU A 370 -4.94 29.55 -12.39
CA LEU A 370 -4.88 29.95 -13.79
C LEU A 370 -5.30 28.85 -14.76
N LEU A 371 -5.38 27.61 -14.29
CA LEU A 371 -5.81 26.48 -15.10
C LEU A 371 -7.35 26.50 -15.27
N PRO A 372 -7.87 26.13 -16.46
CA PRO A 372 -9.31 26.07 -16.71
C PRO A 372 -9.98 25.03 -15.79
N HIS A 373 -11.31 25.12 -15.70
CA HIS A 373 -12.12 24.11 -15.03
C HIS A 373 -11.86 22.74 -15.67
N HIS A 374 -11.75 21.67 -14.89
CA HIS A 374 -11.22 20.40 -15.36
C HIS A 374 -12.22 19.24 -15.21
N LEU A 375 -13.28 19.41 -14.44
CA LEU A 375 -14.30 18.38 -14.25
C LEU A 375 -15.46 18.60 -15.21
N PRO A 376 -16.09 17.53 -15.71
CA PRO A 376 -17.30 17.60 -16.51
C PRO A 376 -18.46 18.27 -15.75
N ALA A 377 -19.22 19.12 -16.42
CA ALA A 377 -20.34 19.87 -15.81
C ALA A 377 -21.38 18.95 -15.14
N ARG A 378 -21.60 17.75 -15.68
CA ARG A 378 -22.54 16.79 -15.11
C ARG A 378 -22.08 16.23 -13.75
N LEU A 379 -20.76 16.05 -13.57
CA LEU A 379 -20.19 15.66 -12.27
C LEU A 379 -20.38 16.79 -11.24
N ASP A 380 -20.13 18.04 -11.63
CA ASP A 380 -20.35 19.19 -10.75
C ASP A 380 -21.84 19.36 -10.39
N ALA A 381 -22.74 19.16 -11.35
CA ALA A 381 -24.18 19.21 -11.08
C ALA A 381 -24.62 18.15 -10.06
N TYR A 382 -24.03 16.95 -10.09
CA TYR A 382 -24.28 15.92 -9.08
C TYR A 382 -23.65 16.28 -7.74
N ARG A 383 -22.44 16.81 -7.74
CA ARG A 383 -21.79 17.33 -6.52
C ARG A 383 -22.65 18.39 -5.83
N ASP A 384 -23.31 19.28 -6.58
CA ASP A 384 -24.16 20.33 -6.02
C ASP A 384 -25.44 19.77 -5.40
N ARG A 385 -25.97 18.69 -5.96
CA ARG A 385 -27.21 18.03 -5.51
C ARG A 385 -27.01 17.06 -4.35
N PHE A 386 -25.90 16.30 -4.33
CA PHE A 386 -25.71 15.12 -3.47
C PHE A 386 -24.50 15.23 -2.56
N ALA A 387 -24.60 14.67 -1.37
CA ALA A 387 -23.51 14.59 -0.40
C ALA A 387 -22.61 13.37 -0.61
N HIS A 388 -23.19 12.25 -1.05
CA HIS A 388 -22.49 10.98 -1.24
C HIS A 388 -22.47 10.61 -2.71
N HIS A 389 -21.30 10.15 -3.19
CA HIS A 389 -21.06 9.75 -4.58
C HIS A 389 -20.47 8.36 -4.63
N LEU A 390 -20.97 7.52 -5.52
CA LEU A 390 -20.43 6.19 -5.80
C LEU A 390 -20.14 6.05 -7.30
N LEU A 391 -18.90 5.74 -7.61
CA LEU A 391 -18.41 5.44 -8.96
C LEU A 391 -18.41 3.92 -9.13
N LEU A 392 -19.34 3.40 -9.88
CA LEU A 392 -19.48 1.97 -10.14
C LEU A 392 -18.94 1.64 -11.53
N ARG A 393 -17.88 0.81 -11.59
CA ARG A 393 -17.26 0.36 -12.83
C ARG A 393 -17.59 -1.09 -13.10
N MET A 394 -18.25 -1.34 -14.22
CA MET A 394 -18.70 -2.66 -14.66
C MET A 394 -18.11 -3.02 -16.01
N ASP A 395 -18.07 -4.30 -16.36
CA ASP A 395 -17.77 -4.77 -17.72
C ASP A 395 -19.02 -5.33 -18.42
N GLY A 396 -18.96 -5.49 -19.71
CA GLY A 396 -19.89 -6.16 -20.60
C GLY A 396 -21.25 -6.57 -20.01
N ALA A 397 -21.39 -7.85 -19.63
CA ALA A 397 -22.63 -8.39 -19.08
C ALA A 397 -23.03 -7.74 -17.75
N GLY A 398 -22.07 -7.39 -16.91
CA GLY A 398 -22.31 -6.68 -15.65
C GLY A 398 -22.85 -5.28 -15.86
N SER A 399 -22.47 -4.60 -16.97
CA SER A 399 -22.99 -3.27 -17.30
C SER A 399 -24.49 -3.29 -17.58
N ALA A 400 -25.01 -4.31 -18.25
CA ALA A 400 -26.44 -4.46 -18.52
C ALA A 400 -27.22 -4.75 -17.22
N GLU A 401 -26.68 -5.60 -16.36
CA GLU A 401 -27.25 -5.94 -15.05
C GLU A 401 -27.34 -4.70 -14.14
N ALA A 402 -26.24 -3.91 -14.04
CA ALA A 402 -26.20 -2.68 -13.28
C ALA A 402 -27.18 -1.61 -13.81
N ARG A 403 -27.23 -1.43 -15.14
CA ARG A 403 -28.16 -0.47 -15.77
C ARG A 403 -29.61 -0.81 -15.46
N GLY A 404 -30.00 -2.09 -15.59
CA GLY A 404 -31.36 -2.55 -15.29
C GLY A 404 -31.73 -2.27 -13.83
N TYR A 405 -30.86 -2.63 -12.89
CA TYR A 405 -31.09 -2.40 -11.49
C TYR A 405 -31.16 -0.90 -11.14
N LEU A 406 -30.16 -0.11 -11.54
CA LEU A 406 -30.14 1.32 -11.22
C LEU A 406 -31.34 2.06 -11.80
N THR A 407 -31.78 1.72 -13.03
CA THR A 407 -33.00 2.29 -13.63
C THR A 407 -34.26 1.92 -12.85
N SER A 408 -34.29 0.78 -12.18
CA SER A 408 -35.45 0.35 -11.38
C SER A 408 -35.58 1.08 -10.04
N ILE A 409 -34.49 1.61 -9.50
CA ILE A 409 -34.49 2.27 -8.18
C ILE A 409 -34.33 3.79 -8.25
N PHE A 410 -33.84 4.34 -9.36
CA PHE A 410 -33.63 5.78 -9.55
C PHE A 410 -34.49 6.37 -10.67
N PRO A 411 -34.85 7.69 -10.59
CA PRO A 411 -34.55 8.58 -9.47
C PRO A 411 -35.34 8.21 -8.22
N SER A 412 -34.71 8.35 -7.05
CA SER A 412 -35.37 8.23 -5.74
C SER A 412 -35.66 9.62 -5.15
N SER A 413 -36.20 9.66 -3.93
CA SER A 413 -36.36 10.91 -3.18
C SER A 413 -35.04 11.53 -2.74
N ALA A 414 -33.97 10.71 -2.58
CA ALA A 414 -32.68 11.14 -2.06
C ALA A 414 -31.55 11.05 -3.09
N GLY A 415 -31.73 10.29 -4.17
CA GLY A 415 -30.63 9.96 -5.08
C GLY A 415 -31.03 9.90 -6.56
N ASP A 416 -29.99 9.82 -7.39
CA ASP A 416 -30.09 9.75 -8.84
C ASP A 416 -28.80 9.13 -9.40
N PHE A 417 -28.81 8.67 -10.66
CA PHE A 417 -27.63 8.17 -11.33
C PHE A 417 -27.56 8.57 -12.80
N PHE A 418 -26.40 8.43 -13.37
CA PHE A 418 -26.22 8.47 -14.81
C PHE A 418 -25.09 7.54 -15.27
N GLU A 419 -25.21 7.08 -16.50
CA GLU A 419 -24.14 6.41 -17.21
C GLU A 419 -23.18 7.45 -17.78
N CYS A 420 -21.89 7.32 -17.42
CA CYS A 420 -20.85 8.23 -17.86
C CYS A 420 -20.49 7.97 -19.34
N THR A 421 -20.22 9.04 -20.07
CA THR A 421 -19.37 8.92 -21.26
C THR A 421 -17.96 8.51 -20.89
N GLY A 422 -17.16 7.98 -21.82
CA GLY A 422 -15.77 7.62 -21.55
C GLY A 422 -14.98 8.72 -20.84
N PRO A 423 -14.96 9.96 -21.37
CA PRO A 423 -14.26 11.09 -20.73
C PRO A 423 -14.79 11.46 -19.33
N GLU A 424 -16.11 11.33 -19.09
CA GLU A 424 -16.68 11.57 -17.75
C GLU A 424 -16.25 10.52 -16.74
N GLY A 425 -16.27 9.24 -17.15
CA GLY A 425 -15.83 8.14 -16.30
C GLY A 425 -14.35 8.26 -15.94
N GLU A 426 -13.49 8.56 -16.91
CA GLU A 426 -12.07 8.83 -16.67
C GLU A 426 -11.87 10.01 -15.71
N ALA A 427 -12.58 11.12 -15.93
CA ALA A 427 -12.48 12.29 -15.08
C ALA A 427 -12.94 12.00 -13.64
N ALA A 428 -14.02 11.23 -13.47
CA ALA A 428 -14.52 10.85 -12.15
C ALA A 428 -13.50 10.02 -11.36
N PHE A 429 -12.93 8.98 -11.98
CA PHE A 429 -11.89 8.16 -11.34
C PHE A 429 -10.60 8.94 -11.09
N LEU A 430 -10.21 9.84 -11.99
CA LEU A 430 -9.03 10.67 -11.80
C LEU A 430 -9.22 11.70 -10.68
N ASN A 431 -10.43 12.28 -10.55
CA ASN A 431 -10.77 13.13 -9.41
C ASN A 431 -10.70 12.36 -8.09
N ARG A 432 -11.24 11.14 -8.05
CA ARG A 432 -11.12 10.25 -6.88
C ARG A 432 -9.66 9.91 -6.55
N PHE A 433 -8.84 9.65 -7.56
CA PHE A 433 -7.42 9.38 -7.40
C PHE A 433 -6.65 10.57 -6.80
N ALA A 434 -6.98 11.78 -7.20
CA ALA A 434 -6.28 12.99 -6.76
C ALA A 434 -6.56 13.38 -5.30
N VAL A 435 -7.56 12.76 -4.65
CA VAL A 435 -7.97 13.02 -3.25
C VAL A 435 -6.79 12.92 -2.27
N GLY A 436 -6.00 11.85 -2.33
CA GLY A 436 -4.88 11.65 -1.40
C GLY A 436 -3.78 12.72 -1.51
N GLY A 437 -3.54 13.26 -2.72
CA GLY A 437 -2.63 14.39 -2.92
C GLY A 437 -3.21 15.73 -2.46
N ALA A 438 -4.52 15.88 -2.61
CA ALA A 438 -5.24 17.11 -2.29
C ALA A 438 -5.19 17.45 -0.80
N ILE A 439 -5.34 16.46 0.09
CA ILE A 439 -5.31 16.70 1.55
C ILE A 439 -3.93 17.16 2.02
N VAL A 440 -2.86 16.60 1.44
CA VAL A 440 -1.47 17.02 1.73
C VAL A 440 -1.25 18.47 1.29
N ARG A 441 -1.78 18.81 0.09
CA ARG A 441 -1.73 20.18 -0.41
C ARG A 441 -2.52 21.16 0.46
N TYR A 442 -3.72 20.76 0.89
CA TYR A 442 -4.55 21.57 1.78
C TYR A 442 -3.76 21.94 3.05
N ARG A 443 -3.19 20.94 3.75
CA ARG A 443 -2.37 21.17 4.92
C ARG A 443 -1.20 22.14 4.63
N ALA A 444 -0.49 21.94 3.52
CA ALA A 444 0.69 22.72 3.16
C ALA A 444 0.38 24.21 2.93
N VAL A 445 -0.83 24.52 2.43
CA VAL A 445 -1.24 25.90 2.13
C VAL A 445 -2.02 26.57 3.28
N HIS A 446 -2.44 25.80 4.30
CA HIS A 446 -3.17 26.30 5.49
C HIS A 446 -2.42 26.06 6.82
N PRO A 447 -1.12 26.41 6.95
CA PRO A 447 -0.34 26.08 8.14
C PRO A 447 -0.74 26.90 9.39
N ARG A 448 -1.62 27.91 9.22
CA ARG A 448 -2.10 28.74 10.32
C ARG A 448 -3.33 28.14 11.01
N THR A 449 -4.12 27.35 10.32
CA THR A 449 -5.35 26.75 10.83
C THR A 449 -5.25 25.24 11.03
N VAL A 450 -4.31 24.58 10.35
CA VAL A 450 -4.10 23.13 10.36
C VAL A 450 -2.81 22.77 11.10
N GLU A 451 -2.91 21.86 12.07
CA GLU A 451 -1.76 21.27 12.75
C GLU A 451 -1.14 20.16 11.91
N ASP A 452 -1.88 19.09 11.70
CA ASP A 452 -1.45 17.95 10.87
C ASP A 452 -2.66 17.16 10.37
N ILE A 453 -2.38 16.06 9.66
CA ILE A 453 -3.35 15.12 9.10
C ILE A 453 -3.40 13.88 9.99
N VAL A 454 -4.60 13.50 10.45
CA VAL A 454 -4.90 12.15 10.91
C VAL A 454 -5.52 11.41 9.74
N ALA A 455 -4.89 10.33 9.31
CA ALA A 455 -5.35 9.50 8.19
C ALA A 455 -5.57 8.07 8.69
N LEU A 456 -6.82 7.61 8.60
CA LEU A 456 -7.23 6.28 9.01
C LEU A 456 -7.66 5.47 7.78
N ASP A 457 -7.09 4.28 7.68
CA ASP A 457 -7.40 3.30 6.65
C ASP A 457 -8.18 2.16 7.32
N VAL A 458 -9.49 2.16 7.13
CA VAL A 458 -10.45 1.43 7.96
C VAL A 458 -11.16 0.37 7.15
N ALA A 459 -11.19 -0.86 7.62
CA ALA A 459 -12.05 -1.92 7.11
C ALA A 459 -13.20 -2.19 8.09
N LEU A 460 -14.45 -1.91 7.67
CA LEU A 460 -15.64 -2.20 8.45
C LEU A 460 -16.09 -3.65 8.24
N PRO A 461 -16.74 -4.28 9.23
CA PRO A 461 -17.43 -5.54 9.05
C PRO A 461 -18.39 -5.51 7.85
N ARG A 462 -18.47 -6.62 7.10
CA ARG A 462 -19.30 -6.72 5.88
C ARG A 462 -20.79 -6.54 6.15
N ASN A 463 -21.23 -6.87 7.35
CA ASN A 463 -22.64 -6.70 7.78
C ASN A 463 -22.98 -5.31 8.32
N THR A 464 -22.04 -4.37 8.35
CA THR A 464 -22.27 -3.01 8.83
C THR A 464 -23.28 -2.28 7.94
N LEU A 465 -24.42 -1.86 8.51
CA LEU A 465 -25.46 -1.09 7.82
C LEU A 465 -25.20 0.41 7.93
N ASP A 466 -24.87 0.88 9.13
CA ASP A 466 -24.54 2.28 9.41
C ASP A 466 -23.03 2.50 9.24
N TRP A 467 -22.62 2.50 7.98
CA TRP A 467 -21.20 2.54 7.60
C TRP A 467 -20.61 3.95 7.63
N PHE A 468 -21.45 4.99 7.44
CA PHE A 468 -20.96 6.37 7.45
C PHE A 468 -20.67 6.82 8.88
N GLU A 469 -19.60 7.58 9.06
CA GLU A 469 -19.12 7.97 10.38
C GLU A 469 -19.91 9.12 10.97
N THR A 470 -20.20 9.04 12.27
CA THR A 470 -20.64 10.15 13.09
C THR A 470 -19.67 10.29 14.25
N LEU A 471 -18.93 11.40 14.26
CA LEU A 471 -17.96 11.67 15.33
C LEU A 471 -18.65 12.36 16.52
N PRO A 472 -18.24 12.00 17.76
CA PRO A 472 -18.64 12.73 18.95
C PRO A 472 -18.20 14.21 18.90
N PRO A 473 -18.98 15.16 19.47
CA PRO A 473 -18.65 16.58 19.43
C PRO A 473 -17.27 16.95 19.97
N GLU A 474 -16.78 16.22 20.98
CA GLU A 474 -15.45 16.41 21.58
C GLU A 474 -14.29 16.09 20.64
N ILE A 475 -14.51 15.27 19.63
CA ILE A 475 -13.55 15.00 18.55
C ILE A 475 -13.82 15.93 17.36
N ASP A 476 -15.09 16.01 16.95
CA ASP A 476 -15.50 16.77 15.75
C ASP A 476 -15.12 18.25 15.84
N SER A 477 -15.26 18.86 17.03
CA SER A 477 -14.90 20.26 17.29
C SER A 477 -13.40 20.57 17.10
N LYS A 478 -12.53 19.57 17.16
CA LYS A 478 -11.06 19.70 16.99
C LYS A 478 -10.60 19.56 15.55
N LEU A 479 -11.51 19.25 14.63
CA LEU A 479 -11.22 19.05 13.22
C LEU A 479 -11.54 20.30 12.41
N GLU A 480 -10.61 20.69 11.56
CA GLU A 480 -10.79 21.76 10.57
C GLU A 480 -11.56 21.27 9.34
N PHE A 481 -11.25 20.04 8.91
CA PHE A 481 -11.85 19.46 7.72
C PHE A 481 -11.87 17.93 7.81
N LYS A 482 -12.91 17.32 7.24
CA LYS A 482 -13.08 15.87 7.16
C LYS A 482 -13.26 15.45 5.72
N MET A 483 -12.51 14.44 5.30
CA MET A 483 -12.53 13.93 3.95
C MET A 483 -12.72 12.42 3.95
N TYR A 484 -13.76 11.97 3.24
CA TYR A 484 -14.12 10.55 3.20
C TYR A 484 -14.15 10.05 1.77
N CYS A 485 -13.43 8.98 1.54
CA CYS A 485 -13.47 8.21 0.30
C CYS A 485 -13.12 6.75 0.59
N GLY A 486 -13.25 5.85 -0.38
CA GLY A 486 -12.87 4.45 -0.13
C GLY A 486 -13.34 3.48 -1.20
N HIS A 487 -12.93 2.23 -1.01
CA HIS A 487 -13.32 1.08 -1.82
C HIS A 487 -14.62 0.51 -1.26
N PHE A 488 -15.74 1.01 -1.76
CA PHE A 488 -17.04 0.88 -1.09
C PHE A 488 -17.51 -0.57 -0.93
N PHE A 489 -17.38 -1.39 -1.97
CA PHE A 489 -17.92 -2.74 -1.94
C PHE A 489 -17.25 -3.67 -0.93
N CYS A 490 -15.99 -3.44 -0.60
CA CYS A 490 -15.29 -4.18 0.45
C CYS A 490 -15.30 -3.45 1.81
N HIS A 491 -16.03 -2.34 1.93
CA HIS A 491 -16.10 -1.49 3.12
C HIS A 491 -14.71 -1.05 3.64
N VAL A 492 -13.77 -0.81 2.72
CA VAL A 492 -12.50 -0.18 3.06
C VAL A 492 -12.59 1.31 2.82
N LEU A 493 -12.48 2.08 3.89
CA LEU A 493 -12.68 3.53 3.89
C LEU A 493 -11.37 4.24 4.22
N HIS A 494 -11.02 5.22 3.41
CA HIS A 494 -9.94 6.16 3.67
C HIS A 494 -10.55 7.42 4.29
N GLN A 495 -10.30 7.59 5.57
CA GLN A 495 -10.83 8.69 6.36
C GLN A 495 -9.67 9.61 6.72
N GLU A 496 -9.70 10.85 6.22
CA GLU A 496 -8.62 11.81 6.43
C GLU A 496 -9.17 13.07 7.10
N TYR A 497 -8.51 13.48 8.17
CA TYR A 497 -8.92 14.57 9.02
C TYR A 497 -7.80 15.60 9.14
N LEU A 498 -8.12 16.85 8.84
CA LEU A 498 -7.23 17.96 9.12
C LEU A 498 -7.51 18.46 10.54
N VAL A 499 -6.54 18.31 11.40
CA VAL A 499 -6.64 18.69 12.80
C VAL A 499 -6.37 20.18 12.95
N LYS A 500 -7.20 20.88 13.74
CA LYS A 500 -7.05 22.31 14.02
C LYS A 500 -5.70 22.62 14.66
N LYS A 501 -5.19 23.79 14.37
CA LYS A 501 -3.91 24.27 14.91
C LYS A 501 -3.94 24.32 16.44
N GLY A 502 -2.92 23.70 17.05
CA GLY A 502 -2.76 23.63 18.51
C GLY A 502 -3.38 22.39 19.16
N GLU A 503 -4.11 21.56 18.41
CA GLU A 503 -4.68 20.32 18.93
C GLU A 503 -3.70 19.13 18.80
N ASN A 504 -3.85 18.14 19.66
CA ASN A 504 -2.97 16.95 19.69
C ASN A 504 -3.48 15.87 18.74
N CYS A 505 -2.83 15.72 17.59
CA CYS A 505 -3.19 14.73 16.55
C CYS A 505 -3.14 13.29 17.08
N LEU A 506 -2.21 12.95 17.95
CA LEU A 506 -2.06 11.59 18.48
C LEU A 506 -3.21 11.21 19.40
N GLU A 507 -3.62 12.11 20.28
CA GLU A 507 -4.77 11.87 21.17
C GLU A 507 -6.07 11.73 20.39
N ILE A 508 -6.26 12.57 19.35
CA ILE A 508 -7.43 12.50 18.46
C ILE A 508 -7.45 11.15 17.73
N GLU A 509 -6.33 10.73 17.13
CA GLU A 509 -6.24 9.45 16.44
C GLU A 509 -6.50 8.27 17.37
N GLN A 510 -5.94 8.27 18.58
CA GLN A 510 -6.20 7.23 19.58
C GLN A 510 -7.68 7.18 20.01
N ALA A 511 -8.33 8.35 20.13
CA ALA A 511 -9.76 8.42 20.43
C ALA A 511 -10.59 7.84 19.28
N MET A 512 -10.26 8.17 18.03
CA MET A 512 -10.91 7.61 16.84
C MET A 512 -10.69 6.09 16.73
N CYS A 513 -9.48 5.59 17.00
CA CYS A 513 -9.21 4.16 17.00
C CYS A 513 -10.07 3.41 18.03
N ARG A 514 -10.30 3.96 19.22
CA ARG A 514 -11.22 3.37 20.20
C ARG A 514 -12.68 3.30 19.71
N LEU A 515 -13.14 4.30 18.96
CA LEU A 515 -14.47 4.26 18.33
C LEU A 515 -14.54 3.18 17.23
N LEU A 516 -13.48 3.01 16.46
CA LEU A 516 -13.38 1.97 15.44
C LEU A 516 -13.38 0.57 16.06
N ASP A 517 -12.67 0.37 17.17
CA ASP A 517 -12.69 -0.90 17.93
C ASP A 517 -14.11 -1.26 18.39
N GLN A 518 -14.90 -0.28 18.86
CA GLN A 518 -16.30 -0.49 19.26
C GLN A 518 -17.20 -0.90 18.08
N ARG A 519 -16.85 -0.49 16.86
CA ARG A 519 -17.54 -0.86 15.62
C ARG A 519 -17.07 -2.21 15.05
N GLY A 520 -16.12 -2.89 15.67
CA GLY A 520 -15.50 -4.11 15.15
C GLY A 520 -14.68 -3.90 13.88
N ALA A 521 -14.21 -2.68 13.65
CA ALA A 521 -13.39 -2.34 12.50
C ALA A 521 -11.96 -2.86 12.63
N GLU A 522 -11.32 -3.09 11.48
CA GLU A 522 -9.91 -3.40 11.39
C GLU A 522 -9.15 -2.21 10.77
N TYR A 523 -7.98 -1.92 11.33
CA TYR A 523 -7.09 -0.86 10.84
C TYR A 523 -5.62 -1.19 11.16
N PRO A 524 -4.68 -0.88 10.27
CA PRO A 524 -4.90 -0.42 8.91
C PRO A 524 -5.50 -1.51 8.01
N ALA A 525 -6.36 -1.11 7.07
CA ALA A 525 -7.00 -2.05 6.16
C ALA A 525 -6.06 -2.57 5.08
N GLU A 526 -5.32 -1.66 4.41
CA GLU A 526 -4.54 -1.95 3.20
C GLU A 526 -3.04 -1.67 3.35
N HIS A 527 -2.60 -1.24 4.53
CA HIS A 527 -1.20 -0.91 4.81
C HIS A 527 -0.62 -1.88 5.84
N ASN A 528 0.71 -1.97 5.87
CA ASN A 528 1.42 -2.58 6.99
C ASN A 528 1.12 -1.80 8.28
N VAL A 529 1.05 -2.49 9.43
CA VAL A 529 0.96 -1.84 10.75
C VAL A 529 2.13 -0.88 11.00
N GLY A 530 3.29 -1.16 10.42
CA GLY A 530 4.48 -0.32 10.50
C GLY A 530 4.91 -0.01 11.92
N HIS A 531 5.39 1.22 12.11
CA HIS A 531 5.70 1.76 13.44
C HIS A 531 4.54 2.56 14.03
N ARG A 532 3.39 2.59 13.34
CA ARG A 532 2.24 3.41 13.76
C ARG A 532 1.22 2.64 14.58
N TYR A 533 0.91 1.42 14.17
CA TYR A 533 -0.16 0.63 14.79
C TYR A 533 0.41 -0.56 15.56
N VAL A 534 -0.32 -0.98 16.60
CA VAL A 534 0.03 -2.16 17.39
C VAL A 534 -0.39 -3.43 16.64
N ALA A 535 0.53 -4.36 16.44
CA ALA A 535 0.21 -5.65 15.87
C ALA A 535 -0.73 -6.43 16.80
N LYS A 536 -1.91 -6.84 16.29
CA LYS A 536 -2.85 -7.70 17.00
C LYS A 536 -2.21 -9.07 17.32
N PRO A 537 -2.69 -9.83 18.32
CA PRO A 537 -2.03 -11.06 18.76
C PRO A 537 -1.70 -12.05 17.64
N ALA A 538 -2.65 -12.38 16.76
CA ALA A 538 -2.44 -13.31 15.65
C ALA A 538 -1.35 -12.83 14.68
N LEU A 539 -1.28 -11.53 14.40
CA LEU A 539 -0.24 -10.95 13.54
C LEU A 539 1.14 -11.01 14.22
N ARG A 540 1.21 -10.76 15.52
CA ARG A 540 2.44 -10.86 16.31
C ARG A 540 2.97 -12.30 16.35
N GLU A 541 2.09 -13.27 16.53
CA GLU A 541 2.43 -14.69 16.50
C GLU A 541 2.95 -15.10 15.11
N PHE A 542 2.31 -14.65 14.03
CA PHE A 542 2.77 -14.89 12.68
C PHE A 542 4.18 -14.30 12.44
N TYR A 543 4.44 -13.08 12.87
CA TYR A 543 5.77 -12.46 12.76
C TYR A 543 6.83 -13.25 13.52
N ARG A 544 6.50 -13.72 14.72
CA ARG A 544 7.42 -14.52 15.55
C ARG A 544 7.69 -15.90 14.96
N ALA A 545 6.69 -16.51 14.34
CA ALA A 545 6.84 -17.79 13.67
C ALA A 545 7.72 -17.69 12.41
N LEU A 546 7.64 -16.58 11.66
CA LEU A 546 8.47 -16.35 10.47
C LEU A 546 9.93 -16.04 10.82
N ASP A 547 10.18 -15.34 11.90
CA ASP A 547 11.51 -14.86 12.32
C ASP A 547 11.71 -15.04 13.83
N PRO A 548 11.93 -16.26 14.31
CA PRO A 548 12.08 -16.55 15.73
C PRO A 548 13.25 -15.83 16.41
N THR A 549 14.26 -15.43 15.62
CA THR A 549 15.44 -14.71 16.13
C THR A 549 15.27 -13.19 16.13
N ASN A 550 14.17 -12.69 15.56
CA ASN A 550 13.92 -11.27 15.38
C ASN A 550 15.06 -10.55 14.64
N SER A 551 15.59 -11.19 13.62
CA SER A 551 16.69 -10.67 12.78
C SER A 551 16.21 -9.75 11.67
N PHE A 552 14.96 -9.92 11.24
CA PHE A 552 14.34 -9.14 10.17
C PHE A 552 13.36 -8.12 10.72
N ASN A 553 13.53 -6.85 10.35
CA ASN A 553 12.60 -5.75 10.61
C ASN A 553 11.96 -5.77 12.02
N PRO A 554 12.77 -5.84 13.11
CA PRO A 554 12.26 -5.85 14.47
C PRO A 554 11.57 -4.53 14.82
N GLY A 555 10.61 -4.57 15.77
CA GLY A 555 9.86 -3.40 16.21
C GLY A 555 8.61 -3.08 15.39
N ILE A 556 8.37 -3.75 14.26
CA ILE A 556 7.15 -3.58 13.46
C ILE A 556 5.93 -3.96 14.30
N GLY A 557 4.91 -3.11 14.28
CA GLY A 557 3.70 -3.33 15.07
C GLY A 557 3.92 -3.19 16.58
N HIS A 558 4.86 -2.35 16.99
CA HIS A 558 5.28 -2.16 18.37
C HIS A 558 5.75 -3.47 19.06
N THR A 559 6.29 -4.39 18.27
CA THR A 559 6.87 -5.63 18.80
C THR A 559 8.29 -5.40 19.32
N SER A 560 8.90 -6.43 19.93
CA SER A 560 10.26 -6.33 20.45
C SER A 560 11.27 -5.88 19.38
N ARG A 561 12.22 -5.03 19.75
CA ARG A 561 13.38 -4.61 18.93
C ARG A 561 14.62 -5.42 19.24
N ARG A 562 14.51 -6.39 20.16
CA ARG A 562 15.63 -7.20 20.66
C ARG A 562 15.64 -8.59 20.04
N ARG A 563 16.83 -9.20 20.06
CA ARG A 563 17.04 -10.58 19.62
C ARG A 563 16.09 -11.53 20.38
N ASP A 564 15.65 -12.58 19.66
CA ASP A 564 14.85 -13.69 20.20
C ASP A 564 13.55 -13.19 20.91
N TRP A 565 13.03 -12.02 20.48
CA TRP A 565 11.80 -11.41 20.99
C TRP A 565 11.84 -11.14 22.51
N GLN A 566 13.03 -10.91 23.07
CA GLN A 566 13.15 -10.54 24.48
C GLN A 566 12.32 -9.27 24.76
N ASP A 567 11.64 -9.26 25.91
CA ASP A 567 10.86 -8.10 26.32
C ASP A 567 11.79 -6.89 26.54
N GLN A 568 11.34 -5.73 26.12
CA GLN A 568 11.96 -4.50 26.58
C GLN A 568 11.71 -4.46 28.08
N CYS A 569 12.76 -4.44 28.90
CA CYS A 569 12.60 -4.09 30.30
C CYS A 569 11.92 -2.72 30.36
N ASP A 570 10.68 -2.65 30.83
CA ASP A 570 9.93 -1.41 31.09
C ASP A 570 10.57 -0.63 32.26
N CYS A 571 11.83 -0.27 32.11
CA CYS A 571 12.48 0.72 32.96
C CYS A 571 12.27 2.09 32.29
N GLY A 572 11.04 2.64 32.37
CA GLY A 572 10.79 4.04 32.06
C GLY A 572 9.84 4.40 30.93
N ALA A 573 8.69 3.76 30.81
CA ALA A 573 7.59 4.29 29.98
C ALA A 573 6.44 4.84 30.84
N ALA A 574 6.81 5.63 31.85
CA ALA A 574 5.91 6.62 32.44
C ALA A 574 6.44 8.00 32.03
N ALA A 575 5.71 8.70 31.13
CA ALA A 575 5.96 10.04 30.61
C ALA A 575 6.77 10.11 29.30
N ARG A 576 6.04 9.99 28.16
CA ARG A 576 6.22 10.97 27.04
C ARG A 576 4.97 10.98 26.17
#